data_afebae4c59e78b2aed2491dad8e0861b
#
_entry.id   afebae4c59e78b2aed2491dad8e0861b
#
_cell.length_a   1.000
_cell.length_b   1.000
_cell.length_c   1.000
_cell.angle_alpha   90.00
_cell.angle_beta   90.00
_cell.angle_gamma   90.00
#
_symmetry.space_group_name_H-M   'P 1'
#
loop_
_entity.id
_entity.type
_entity.pdbx_description
1 polymer ?
#
loop_
_entity_poly.entity_id
_entity_poly.type
_entity_poly.pdbx_seq_one_letter_code
_entity_poly.pdbx_strand_id
1 'polypeptide(L)'
;MLGGAMVGLPAPASSGRSEASPNPPELTGLRGSHPGSNTYAHALAWSPDTKTRAFERATEHYDLVIVGAGLSGLAAAYEYRRAHGADKTILILDNHDDFGGHARRNEFTVDGRRLITYGGSQTLVEPYAAGPGVMRLFNDIGVVLDRFDSAFDRDFYRRHGLTAT
;
A
#
# COMPACT_ATOMS: atom_id res chain seq x y z
N MET A 1 23.92 4.00 21.50
CA MET A 1 23.86 3.50 20.11
C MET A 1 22.93 2.30 20.08
N LEU A 2 21.70 2.50 19.64
CA LEU A 2 20.73 1.41 19.44
C LEU A 2 20.93 0.90 18.01
N GLY A 3 21.60 -0.25 17.87
CA GLY A 3 21.78 -0.92 16.61
C GLY A 3 20.47 -1.60 16.20
N GLY A 4 19.82 -1.10 15.15
CA GLY A 4 18.68 -1.74 14.55
C GLY A 4 19.09 -3.06 13.90
N ALA A 5 18.55 -4.18 14.39
CA ALA A 5 18.64 -5.46 13.70
C ALA A 5 17.46 -5.58 12.74
N MET A 6 17.73 -5.75 11.46
CA MET A 6 16.70 -6.15 10.50
C MET A 6 16.43 -7.65 10.59
N VAL A 7 15.16 -8.00 10.64
CA VAL A 7 14.68 -9.37 10.69
C VAL A 7 14.63 -9.91 9.26
N GLY A 8 15.65 -10.61 8.82
CA GLY A 8 15.59 -11.44 7.62
C GLY A 8 14.86 -12.76 7.94
N LEU A 9 13.66 -12.93 7.45
CA LEU A 9 13.00 -14.24 7.46
C LEU A 9 13.57 -15.03 6.27
N PRO A 10 13.93 -16.32 6.44
CA PRO A 10 14.24 -17.17 5.30
C PRO A 10 12.99 -17.21 4.43
N ALA A 11 13.14 -16.81 3.18
CA ALA A 11 12.08 -17.00 2.19
C ALA A 11 11.72 -18.50 2.15
N PRO A 12 10.43 -18.86 2.09
CA PRO A 12 10.07 -20.22 1.70
C PRO A 12 10.74 -20.47 0.35
N ALA A 13 11.30 -21.68 0.19
CA ALA A 13 12.04 -22.08 -0.99
C ALA A 13 11.32 -21.61 -2.25
N SER A 14 11.98 -20.80 -3.05
CA SER A 14 11.43 -20.09 -4.18
C SER A 14 10.97 -21.07 -5.25
N SER A 15 9.70 -21.21 -5.43
CA SER A 15 9.16 -21.45 -6.76
C SER A 15 9.26 -20.14 -7.53
N GLY A 16 10.24 -20.02 -8.44
CA GLY A 16 10.42 -19.02 -9.45
C GLY A 16 10.22 -17.56 -8.98
N ARG A 17 11.32 -16.80 -8.88
CA ARG A 17 11.24 -15.33 -8.94
C ARG A 17 10.61 -14.97 -10.26
N SER A 18 9.33 -14.64 -10.23
CA SER A 18 8.72 -13.83 -11.27
C SER A 18 9.49 -12.53 -11.37
N GLU A 19 9.84 -12.11 -12.58
CA GLU A 19 10.39 -10.78 -12.86
C GLU A 19 9.58 -9.74 -12.09
N ALA A 20 10.26 -8.76 -11.52
CA ALA A 20 9.64 -7.72 -10.70
C ALA A 20 8.46 -7.13 -11.46
N SER A 21 7.26 -7.33 -10.92
CA SER A 21 6.03 -6.76 -11.49
C SER A 21 6.16 -5.24 -11.54
N PRO A 22 5.75 -4.59 -12.64
CA PRO A 22 5.79 -3.14 -12.73
C PRO A 22 5.00 -2.50 -11.58
N ASN A 23 5.43 -1.36 -11.12
CA ASN A 23 4.79 -0.63 -10.05
C ASN A 23 3.80 0.40 -10.64
N PRO A 24 2.49 0.39 -10.31
CA PRO A 24 1.83 -0.53 -9.38
C PRO A 24 1.71 -1.95 -9.93
N PRO A 25 1.75 -2.98 -9.06
CA PRO A 25 1.65 -4.37 -9.46
C PRO A 25 0.35 -4.66 -10.23
N GLU A 26 0.46 -5.37 -11.36
CA GLU A 26 -0.69 -5.79 -12.18
C GLU A 26 -1.33 -7.10 -11.68
N LEU A 27 -1.34 -7.30 -10.37
CA LEU A 27 -1.94 -8.48 -9.77
C LEU A 27 -3.45 -8.33 -9.69
N THR A 28 -4.17 -9.40 -10.08
CA THR A 28 -5.64 -9.41 -10.09
C THR A 28 -6.21 -10.08 -8.84
N GLY A 29 -7.47 -9.76 -8.52
CA GLY A 29 -8.24 -10.34 -7.44
C GLY A 29 -8.20 -9.54 -6.13
N LEU A 30 -8.67 -10.17 -5.06
CA LEU A 30 -8.67 -9.59 -3.71
C LEU A 30 -7.26 -9.58 -3.15
N ARG A 31 -6.77 -8.38 -2.84
CA ARG A 31 -5.44 -8.18 -2.27
C ARG A 31 -5.49 -8.19 -0.75
N GLY A 32 -4.47 -8.77 -0.12
CA GLY A 32 -4.36 -8.86 1.34
C GLY A 32 -5.17 -9.98 2.00
N SER A 33 -6.00 -10.70 1.25
CA SER A 33 -6.77 -11.86 1.72
C SER A 33 -6.59 -13.10 0.83
N HIS A 34 -5.52 -13.15 0.06
CA HIS A 34 -5.16 -14.30 -0.78
C HIS A 34 -4.35 -15.34 0.01
N PRO A 35 -4.28 -16.59 -0.45
CA PRO A 35 -3.42 -17.59 0.17
C PRO A 35 -1.98 -17.09 0.29
N GLY A 36 -1.40 -17.24 1.48
CA GLY A 36 -0.03 -16.80 1.76
C GLY A 36 0.13 -15.35 2.24
N SER A 37 -0.91 -14.51 2.19
CA SER A 37 -0.82 -13.11 2.62
C SER A 37 -0.38 -12.92 4.08
N ASN A 38 -0.65 -13.89 4.94
CA ASN A 38 -0.28 -13.86 6.36
C ASN A 38 0.87 -14.83 6.72
N THR A 39 1.54 -15.43 5.74
CA THR A 39 2.52 -16.50 5.99
C THR A 39 3.62 -16.05 6.94
N TYR A 40 4.18 -14.88 6.74
CA TYR A 40 5.25 -14.36 7.58
C TYR A 40 4.77 -13.97 8.98
N ALA A 41 3.60 -13.34 9.06
CA ALA A 41 3.01 -12.98 10.35
C ALA A 41 2.70 -14.23 11.19
N HIS A 42 2.14 -15.26 10.55
CA HIS A 42 1.85 -16.54 11.21
C HIS A 42 3.14 -17.28 11.59
N ALA A 43 4.14 -17.33 10.71
CA ALA A 43 5.41 -17.96 11.02
C ALA A 43 6.10 -17.30 12.21
N LEU A 44 5.97 -15.97 12.35
CA LEU A 44 6.53 -15.23 13.47
C LEU A 44 5.72 -15.41 14.76
N ALA A 45 4.38 -15.33 14.67
CA ALA A 45 3.50 -15.35 15.83
C ALA A 45 3.37 -16.75 16.47
N TRP A 46 3.40 -17.80 15.66
CA TRP A 46 3.11 -19.15 16.11
C TRP A 46 4.34 -20.07 16.15
N SER A 47 5.50 -19.60 15.69
CA SER A 47 6.72 -20.39 15.79
C SER A 47 7.25 -20.37 17.24
N PRO A 48 7.47 -21.53 17.87
CA PRO A 48 8.08 -21.60 19.20
C PRO A 48 9.51 -21.05 19.21
N ASP A 49 10.19 -21.02 18.07
CA ASP A 49 11.60 -20.64 17.95
C ASP A 49 11.84 -19.14 17.71
N THR A 50 10.78 -18.32 17.72
CA THR A 50 10.92 -16.88 17.45
C THR A 50 11.87 -16.18 18.43
N LYS A 51 11.98 -16.67 19.66
CA LYS A 51 12.86 -16.11 20.70
C LYS A 51 14.33 -16.50 20.54
N THR A 52 14.59 -17.57 19.82
CA THR A 52 15.95 -18.17 19.65
C THR A 52 16.49 -18.01 18.23
N ARG A 53 15.71 -17.42 17.33
CA ARG A 53 16.10 -17.24 15.94
C ARG A 53 17.29 -16.28 15.84
N ALA A 54 18.38 -16.74 15.25
CA ALA A 54 19.48 -15.84 14.87
C ALA A 54 19.05 -15.01 13.66
N PHE A 55 19.21 -13.71 13.77
CA PHE A 55 18.98 -12.77 12.66
C PHE A 55 20.31 -12.35 12.07
N GLU A 56 20.38 -12.35 10.75
CA GLU A 56 21.53 -11.77 10.06
C GLU A 56 21.49 -10.24 10.18
N ARG A 57 22.64 -9.66 10.39
CA ARG A 57 22.75 -8.20 10.44
C ARG A 57 22.69 -7.65 9.03
N ALA A 58 21.76 -6.73 8.77
CA ALA A 58 21.74 -6.01 7.52
C ALA A 58 23.00 -5.14 7.38
N THR A 59 23.56 -5.13 6.20
CA THR A 59 24.75 -4.34 5.85
C THR A 59 24.41 -3.03 5.13
N GLU A 60 23.18 -2.94 4.60
CA GLU A 60 22.68 -1.74 3.95
C GLU A 60 22.34 -0.67 4.98
N HIS A 61 22.54 0.58 4.59
CA HIS A 61 22.25 1.75 5.39
C HIS A 61 21.20 2.61 4.69
N TYR A 62 20.20 3.05 5.46
CA TYR A 62 19.13 3.92 4.99
C TYR A 62 18.99 5.12 5.93
N ASP A 63 18.66 6.29 5.40
CA ASP A 63 18.35 7.47 6.21
C ASP A 63 17.08 7.27 7.05
N LEU A 64 16.11 6.50 6.50
CA LEU A 64 14.85 6.18 7.18
C LEU A 64 14.42 4.75 6.83
N VAL A 65 13.96 4.01 7.84
CA VAL A 65 13.31 2.71 7.67
C VAL A 65 11.89 2.82 8.19
N ILE A 66 10.93 2.46 7.35
CA ILE A 66 9.50 2.48 7.64
C ILE A 66 8.98 1.05 7.62
N VAL A 67 8.24 0.66 8.66
CA VAL A 67 7.56 -0.64 8.72
C VAL A 67 6.08 -0.43 8.46
N GLY A 68 5.60 -1.00 7.35
CA GLY A 68 4.25 -0.85 6.84
C GLY A 68 4.16 0.12 5.66
N ALA A 69 3.74 -0.40 4.50
CA ALA A 69 3.54 0.37 3.27
C ALA A 69 2.08 0.81 3.06
N GLY A 70 1.33 1.01 4.14
CA GLY A 70 0.02 1.64 4.11
C GLY A 70 0.09 3.16 3.93
N LEU A 71 -1.05 3.83 3.92
CA LEU A 71 -1.12 5.30 3.72
C LEU A 71 -0.20 6.07 4.68
N SER A 72 -0.16 5.67 5.96
CA SER A 72 0.68 6.32 6.96
C SER A 72 2.18 6.18 6.66
N GLY A 73 2.63 4.99 6.28
CA GLY A 73 4.03 4.74 5.93
C GLY A 73 4.44 5.49 4.65
N LEU A 74 3.58 5.48 3.63
CA LEU A 74 3.82 6.24 2.39
C LEU A 74 3.84 7.75 2.63
N ALA A 75 2.93 8.27 3.47
CA ALA A 75 2.91 9.67 3.86
C ALA A 75 4.16 10.06 4.67
N ALA A 76 4.62 9.19 5.56
CA ALA A 76 5.86 9.41 6.31
C ALA A 76 7.08 9.50 5.38
N ALA A 77 7.18 8.62 4.37
CA ALA A 77 8.23 8.66 3.37
C ALA A 77 8.21 9.97 2.55
N TYR A 78 7.01 10.36 2.11
CA TYR A 78 6.81 11.60 1.37
C TYR A 78 7.24 12.82 2.19
N GLU A 79 6.74 12.96 3.42
CA GLU A 79 7.07 14.11 4.27
C GLU A 79 8.56 14.12 4.68
N TYR A 80 9.17 12.96 4.90
CA TYR A 80 10.58 12.87 5.19
C TYR A 80 11.43 13.39 4.02
N ARG A 81 11.16 12.93 2.79
CA ARG A 81 11.86 13.42 1.60
C ARG A 81 11.66 14.91 1.37
N ARG A 82 10.45 15.39 1.59
CA ARG A 82 10.13 16.80 1.48
C ARG A 82 10.92 17.64 2.48
N ALA A 83 11.10 17.16 3.71
CA ALA A 83 11.78 17.89 4.77
C ALA A 83 13.32 17.79 4.67
N HIS A 84 13.86 16.69 4.17
CA HIS A 84 15.29 16.38 4.24
C HIS A 84 15.99 16.29 2.89
N GLY A 85 15.26 16.32 1.78
CA GLY A 85 15.80 16.27 0.43
C GLY A 85 15.46 14.98 -0.33
N ALA A 86 15.47 15.08 -1.65
CA ALA A 86 15.14 13.96 -2.54
C ALA A 86 16.24 12.90 -2.63
N ASP A 87 17.45 13.24 -2.21
CA ASP A 87 18.62 12.37 -2.15
C ASP A 87 18.57 11.35 -1.01
N LYS A 88 17.64 11.52 -0.07
CA LYS A 88 17.52 10.64 1.09
C LYS A 88 17.07 9.24 0.70
N THR A 89 17.77 8.26 1.26
CA THR A 89 17.47 6.84 1.07
C THR A 89 16.44 6.37 2.07
N ILE A 90 15.34 5.78 1.57
CA ILE A 90 14.24 5.31 2.41
C ILE A 90 13.97 3.85 2.08
N LEU A 91 13.94 3.01 3.10
CA LEU A 91 13.46 1.64 2.99
C LEU A 91 12.05 1.54 3.57
N ILE A 92 11.11 1.03 2.80
CA ILE A 92 9.77 0.70 3.27
C ILE A 92 9.62 -0.81 3.25
N LEU A 93 9.30 -1.40 4.38
CA LEU A 93 9.09 -2.82 4.56
C LEU A 93 7.61 -3.11 4.75
N ASP A 94 7.10 -4.10 4.04
CA ASP A 94 5.76 -4.63 4.24
C ASP A 94 5.79 -6.17 4.20
N ASN A 95 4.87 -6.81 4.90
CA ASN A 95 4.74 -8.27 4.85
C ASN A 95 3.84 -8.75 3.71
N HIS A 96 3.23 -7.85 2.96
CA HIS A 96 2.47 -8.13 1.76
C HIS A 96 3.29 -7.88 0.50
N ASP A 97 2.82 -8.38 -0.60
CA ASP A 97 3.46 -8.29 -1.91
C ASP A 97 3.12 -7.00 -2.67
N ASP A 98 2.38 -6.08 -2.03
CA ASP A 98 1.94 -4.82 -2.61
C ASP A 98 1.82 -3.74 -1.53
N PHE A 99 1.92 -2.49 -1.92
CA PHE A 99 1.72 -1.33 -1.06
C PHE A 99 0.26 -0.87 -1.02
N GLY A 100 -0.03 0.09 -0.14
CA GLY A 100 -1.36 0.71 0.02
C GLY A 100 -2.10 0.26 1.27
N GLY A 101 -1.73 -0.87 1.86
CA GLY A 101 -2.36 -1.38 3.08
C GLY A 101 -3.87 -1.54 2.91
N HIS A 102 -4.65 -0.90 3.79
CA HIS A 102 -6.12 -0.92 3.73
C HIS A 102 -6.71 -0.23 2.49
N ALA A 103 -5.99 0.71 1.90
CA ALA A 103 -6.43 1.45 0.71
C ALA A 103 -6.03 0.78 -0.61
N ARG A 104 -5.46 -0.42 -0.56
CA ARG A 104 -5.03 -1.15 -1.75
C ARG A 104 -6.21 -1.43 -2.67
N ARG A 105 -6.02 -1.15 -3.96
CA ARG A 105 -7.03 -1.43 -4.97
C ARG A 105 -7.12 -2.93 -5.27
N ASN A 106 -8.30 -3.40 -5.62
CA ASN A 106 -8.53 -4.73 -6.14
C ASN A 106 -8.79 -4.65 -7.65
N GLU A 107 -8.25 -5.59 -8.40
CA GLU A 107 -8.43 -5.66 -9.86
C GLU A 107 -8.97 -7.04 -10.24
N PHE A 108 -9.94 -7.05 -11.13
CA PHE A 108 -10.55 -8.28 -11.65
C PHE A 108 -10.64 -8.19 -13.17
N THR A 109 -10.50 -9.32 -13.84
CA THR A 109 -10.79 -9.41 -15.28
C THR A 109 -12.04 -10.25 -15.46
N VAL A 110 -13.09 -9.64 -16.01
CA VAL A 110 -14.36 -10.28 -16.30
C VAL A 110 -14.67 -10.07 -17.78
N ASP A 111 -14.83 -11.15 -18.53
CA ASP A 111 -15.09 -11.13 -19.99
C ASP A 111 -14.11 -10.24 -20.77
N GLY A 112 -12.82 -10.32 -20.44
CA GLY A 112 -11.76 -9.53 -21.06
C GLY A 112 -11.74 -8.04 -20.65
N ARG A 113 -12.60 -7.60 -19.76
CA ARG A 113 -12.66 -6.23 -19.25
C ARG A 113 -12.02 -6.15 -17.86
N ARG A 114 -11.08 -5.21 -17.68
CA ARG A 114 -10.51 -4.92 -16.38
C ARG A 114 -11.46 -4.07 -15.55
N LEU A 115 -11.83 -4.57 -14.39
CA LEU A 115 -12.60 -3.88 -13.39
C LEU A 115 -11.69 -3.55 -12.21
N ILE A 116 -11.70 -2.30 -11.78
CA ILE A 116 -10.94 -1.82 -10.63
C ILE A 116 -11.93 -1.49 -9.54
N THR A 117 -11.70 -2.02 -8.35
CA THR A 117 -12.49 -1.72 -7.17
C THR A 117 -11.59 -1.19 -6.05
N TYR A 118 -12.20 -0.53 -5.11
CA TYR A 118 -11.51 -0.11 -3.89
C TYR A 118 -11.23 -1.33 -2.98
N GLY A 119 -10.26 -1.16 -2.07
CA GLY A 119 -9.99 -2.10 -0.98
C GLY A 119 -10.88 -1.85 0.24
N GLY A 120 -10.27 -1.69 1.40
CA GLY A 120 -10.99 -1.31 2.62
C GLY A 120 -11.33 0.18 2.71
N SER A 121 -10.58 1.05 2.02
CA SER A 121 -10.85 2.49 1.95
C SER A 121 -11.73 2.79 0.76
N GLN A 122 -12.90 3.36 1.01
CA GLN A 122 -13.93 3.59 0.00
C GLN A 122 -14.10 5.07 -0.34
N THR A 123 -14.02 5.94 0.64
CA THR A 123 -14.49 7.32 0.52
C THR A 123 -13.41 8.30 0.95
N LEU A 124 -13.26 9.35 0.19
CA LEU A 124 -12.51 10.54 0.57
C LEU A 124 -13.54 11.57 1.07
N VAL A 125 -13.68 11.68 2.40
CA VAL A 125 -14.68 12.54 3.03
C VAL A 125 -14.22 13.98 2.98
N GLU A 126 -15.07 14.86 2.48
CA GLU A 126 -14.84 16.34 2.40
C GLU A 126 -13.43 16.70 1.93
N PRO A 127 -12.98 16.22 0.76
CA PRO A 127 -11.60 16.41 0.32
C PRO A 127 -11.20 17.87 0.19
N TYR A 128 -12.15 18.77 -0.09
CA TYR A 128 -11.90 20.22 -0.19
C TYR A 128 -11.66 20.89 1.17
N ALA A 129 -12.10 20.26 2.26
CA ALA A 129 -11.86 20.73 3.63
C ALA A 129 -10.53 20.18 4.21
N ALA A 130 -9.78 19.44 3.43
CA ALA A 130 -8.51 18.87 3.86
C ALA A 130 -7.50 19.97 4.23
N GLY A 131 -6.70 19.71 5.26
CA GLY A 131 -5.66 20.65 5.69
C GLY A 131 -4.57 20.87 4.63
N PRO A 132 -3.77 21.95 4.76
CA PRO A 132 -2.79 22.35 3.74
C PRO A 132 -1.78 21.26 3.36
N GLY A 133 -1.41 20.41 4.32
CA GLY A 133 -0.50 19.27 4.08
C GLY A 133 -1.09 18.24 3.13
N VAL A 134 -2.36 17.89 3.31
CA VAL A 134 -3.07 16.93 2.45
C VAL A 134 -3.31 17.52 1.07
N MET A 135 -3.71 18.81 0.99
CA MET A 135 -3.91 19.49 -0.29
C MET A 135 -2.61 19.55 -1.10
N ARG A 136 -1.49 19.82 -0.45
CA ARG A 136 -0.17 19.77 -1.10
C ARG A 136 0.13 18.35 -1.62
N LEU A 137 -0.08 17.34 -0.78
CA LEU A 137 0.11 15.94 -1.21
C LEU A 137 -0.74 15.62 -2.44
N PHE A 138 -2.02 16.00 -2.45
CA PHE A 138 -2.89 15.79 -3.61
C PHE A 138 -2.31 16.43 -4.88
N ASN A 139 -1.85 17.66 -4.81
CA ASN A 139 -1.23 18.33 -5.93
C ASN A 139 0.03 17.62 -6.41
N ASP A 140 0.90 17.21 -5.48
CA ASP A 140 2.19 16.59 -5.80
C ASP A 140 2.04 15.20 -6.44
N ILE A 141 0.98 14.45 -6.06
CA ILE A 141 0.67 13.14 -6.67
C ILE A 141 -0.32 13.22 -7.84
N GLY A 142 -0.75 14.43 -8.23
CA GLY A 142 -1.61 14.65 -9.38
C GLY A 142 -3.09 14.34 -9.16
N VAL A 143 -3.57 14.38 -7.92
CA VAL A 143 -5.00 14.26 -7.61
C VAL A 143 -5.69 15.58 -7.90
N VAL A 144 -6.59 15.58 -8.88
CA VAL A 144 -7.40 16.74 -9.28
C VAL A 144 -8.81 16.54 -8.77
N LEU A 145 -9.19 17.26 -7.71
CA LEU A 145 -10.46 17.06 -7.01
C LEU A 145 -11.67 17.34 -7.89
N ASP A 146 -11.62 18.34 -8.76
CA ASP A 146 -12.73 18.70 -9.68
C ASP A 146 -13.11 17.56 -10.63
N ARG A 147 -12.21 16.60 -10.87
CA ARG A 147 -12.52 15.43 -11.66
C ARG A 147 -13.52 14.49 -10.99
N PHE A 148 -13.60 14.49 -9.65
CA PHE A 148 -14.60 13.70 -8.93
C PHE A 148 -16.00 14.23 -9.20
N ASP A 149 -16.19 15.54 -9.21
CA ASP A 149 -17.47 16.16 -9.51
C ASP A 149 -17.94 15.87 -10.93
N SER A 150 -17.01 15.90 -11.89
CA SER A 150 -17.31 15.61 -13.30
C SER A 150 -17.52 14.11 -13.58
N ALA A 151 -16.90 13.23 -12.78
CA ALA A 151 -17.05 11.78 -12.89
C ALA A 151 -18.33 11.26 -12.20
N PHE A 152 -18.95 12.06 -11.35
CA PHE A 152 -20.16 11.66 -10.63
C PHE A 152 -21.36 11.58 -11.58
N ASP A 153 -21.95 10.39 -11.69
CA ASP A 153 -23.13 10.16 -12.51
C ASP A 153 -24.41 10.61 -11.78
N ARG A 154 -24.79 11.87 -11.98
CA ARG A 154 -25.95 12.50 -11.34
C ARG A 154 -27.28 11.86 -11.72
N ASP A 155 -27.30 11.12 -12.83
CA ASP A 155 -28.51 10.49 -13.38
C ASP A 155 -28.62 8.99 -13.03
N PHE A 156 -27.63 8.45 -12.34
CA PHE A 156 -27.58 7.01 -12.03
C PHE A 156 -28.87 6.51 -11.40
N TYR A 157 -29.28 7.13 -10.29
CA TYR A 157 -30.48 6.71 -9.57
C TYR A 157 -31.74 6.79 -10.43
N ARG A 158 -31.91 7.89 -11.16
CA ARG A 158 -33.04 8.10 -12.05
C ARG A 158 -33.10 7.07 -13.17
N ARG A 159 -31.97 6.77 -13.82
CA ARG A 159 -31.92 5.77 -14.91
C ARG A 159 -32.24 4.36 -14.46
N HIS A 160 -31.97 4.04 -13.21
CA HIS A 160 -32.20 2.72 -12.64
C HIS A 160 -33.50 2.63 -11.81
N GLY A 161 -34.31 3.66 -11.82
CA GLY A 161 -35.58 3.69 -11.06
C GLY A 161 -35.35 3.63 -9.54
N LEU A 162 -34.19 4.08 -9.07
CA LEU A 162 -33.86 4.12 -7.65
C LEU A 162 -34.15 5.51 -7.08
N THR A 163 -34.62 5.57 -5.85
CA THR A 163 -34.71 6.84 -5.10
C THR A 163 -33.41 7.13 -4.41
N ALA A 164 -32.90 8.35 -4.56
CA ALA A 164 -31.82 8.83 -3.73
C ALA A 164 -32.31 8.98 -2.28
N THR A 165 -31.65 8.34 -1.33
CA THR A 165 -31.91 8.49 0.10
C THR A 165 -31.09 9.63 0.67
#